data_ca41f24c92f8a948d69c8f16bbf43fa0
#
_entry.id   ca41f24c92f8a948d69c8f16bbf43fa0
#
_cell.length_a   1.000
_cell.length_b   1.000
_cell.length_c   1.000
_cell.angle_alpha   90.00
_cell.angle_beta   90.00
_cell.angle_gamma   90.00
#
_symmetry.space_group_name_H-M   'P 1'
#
loop_
_entity.id
_entity.type
_entity.pdbx_description
1 polymer ?
#
loop_
_entity_poly.entity_id
_entity_poly.type
_entity_poly.pdbx_seq_one_letter_code
_entity_poly.pdbx_strand_id
1 'polypeptide(L)'
;SCERTIEIDLPAHEPKLTIDCHLMAGKVAEAKVSHSMHSMGNSNNFSALPDAEVVLFENNVSVDTLIYVDDNTEEWWDYEIGVFVGDYIVKSGKTYKVQVNQGNYETAYGETVCPGNSIEISEIDMSELLIDSFPDYWGEGNYQYYRKGKLKFKVSGPLDENLHYFLSITDQNEDAPMYMISNDPIIAGQEYNISDGGVYPSQKLYFSGSSFNLNTVLTIELNPESSWYGETDITDGLIIKLEVQNNDYFEFMSKLDDYDQAVYNPFAEMVFLPNNIEGGYGIVSARAEYEKTTD
;
A
#
# COMPACT_ATOMS: atom_id res chain seq x y z
N SER A 1 -46.01 -12.03 -19.56
CA SER A 1 -44.91 -11.35 -18.89
C SER A 1 -45.47 -10.05 -18.27
N CYS A 2 -45.48 -9.93 -16.97
CA CYS A 2 -45.78 -8.64 -16.29
C CYS A 2 -44.47 -8.00 -15.94
N GLU A 3 -43.99 -7.15 -16.78
CA GLU A 3 -42.90 -6.21 -16.44
C GLU A 3 -43.51 -5.03 -15.72
N ARG A 4 -43.04 -4.72 -14.54
CA ARG A 4 -43.40 -3.51 -13.81
C ARG A 4 -42.18 -2.65 -13.69
N THR A 5 -42.17 -1.54 -14.39
CA THR A 5 -41.12 -0.51 -14.22
C THR A 5 -41.31 0.14 -12.84
N ILE A 6 -40.31 0.11 -12.01
CA ILE A 6 -40.25 0.84 -10.74
C ILE A 6 -39.44 2.10 -11.03
N GLU A 7 -40.09 3.25 -10.95
CA GLU A 7 -39.37 4.54 -10.97
C GLU A 7 -38.86 4.78 -9.56
N ILE A 8 -37.55 4.88 -9.41
CA ILE A 8 -36.87 5.25 -8.15
C ILE A 8 -36.45 6.71 -8.30
N ASP A 9 -37.07 7.57 -7.51
CA ASP A 9 -36.67 8.98 -7.43
C ASP A 9 -35.43 9.08 -6.53
N LEU A 10 -34.28 9.22 -7.15
CA LEU A 10 -33.01 9.35 -6.44
C LEU A 10 -32.78 10.84 -6.12
N PRO A 11 -32.29 11.16 -4.90
CA PRO A 11 -31.93 12.53 -4.56
C PRO A 11 -30.87 13.08 -5.52
N ALA A 12 -30.95 14.36 -5.83
CA ALA A 12 -29.94 15.01 -6.67
C ALA A 12 -28.57 14.91 -6.00
N HIS A 13 -27.56 14.50 -6.77
CA HIS A 13 -26.18 14.46 -6.32
C HIS A 13 -25.52 15.81 -6.59
N GLU A 14 -24.96 16.42 -5.56
CA GLU A 14 -24.09 17.58 -5.68
C GLU A 14 -22.63 17.08 -5.76
N PRO A 15 -21.96 17.21 -6.91
CA PRO A 15 -20.59 16.74 -7.06
C PRO A 15 -19.64 17.46 -6.09
N LYS A 16 -18.77 16.71 -5.44
CA LYS A 16 -17.71 17.19 -4.55
C LYS A 16 -16.35 16.78 -5.07
N LEU A 17 -15.32 17.51 -4.70
CA LEU A 17 -13.94 17.11 -4.98
C LEU A 17 -13.62 15.77 -4.33
N THR A 18 -12.85 14.95 -5.05
CA THR A 18 -12.31 13.69 -4.54
C THR A 18 -10.80 13.74 -4.57
N ILE A 19 -10.16 13.42 -3.47
CA ILE A 19 -8.70 13.42 -3.31
C ILE A 19 -8.26 12.01 -2.96
N ASP A 20 -7.33 11.46 -3.74
CA ASP A 20 -6.63 10.22 -3.46
C ASP A 20 -5.12 10.53 -3.41
N CYS A 21 -4.55 10.53 -2.18
CA CYS A 21 -3.17 10.90 -1.95
C CYS A 21 -2.52 10.04 -0.88
N HIS A 22 -1.51 9.27 -1.28
CA HIS A 22 -0.75 8.38 -0.42
C HIS A 22 0.70 8.83 -0.32
N LEU A 23 0.99 9.68 0.66
CA LEU A 23 2.33 10.21 0.88
C LEU A 23 3.29 9.12 1.33
N MET A 24 4.52 9.16 0.81
CA MET A 24 5.58 8.23 1.19
C MET A 24 6.84 8.99 1.60
N ALA A 25 7.35 8.71 2.78
CA ALA A 25 8.61 9.32 3.24
C ALA A 25 9.76 9.06 2.26
N GLY A 26 10.52 10.10 1.92
CA GLY A 26 11.63 10.01 0.97
C GLY A 26 11.22 10.11 -0.51
N LYS A 27 9.93 10.22 -0.83
CA LYS A 27 9.42 10.41 -2.20
C LYS A 27 8.77 11.79 -2.36
N VAL A 28 8.56 12.22 -3.58
CA VAL A 28 7.75 13.39 -3.90
C VAL A 28 6.27 13.11 -3.59
N ALA A 29 5.50 14.16 -3.36
CA ALA A 29 4.06 14.02 -3.15
C ALA A 29 3.36 13.81 -4.50
N GLU A 30 2.43 12.86 -4.52
CA GLU A 30 1.55 12.59 -5.65
C GLU A 30 0.10 12.55 -5.18
N ALA A 31 -0.81 13.11 -5.99
CA ALA A 31 -2.24 13.13 -5.68
C ALA A 31 -3.07 12.96 -6.95
N LYS A 32 -4.10 12.12 -6.89
CA LYS A 32 -5.15 12.04 -7.91
C LYS A 32 -6.33 12.89 -7.46
N VAL A 33 -6.82 13.75 -8.36
CA VAL A 33 -7.94 14.66 -8.06
C VAL A 33 -9.01 14.51 -9.13
N SER A 34 -10.23 14.28 -8.67
CA SER A 34 -11.41 14.13 -9.51
C SER A 34 -12.65 14.74 -8.82
N HIS A 35 -13.83 14.42 -9.31
CA HIS A 35 -15.08 14.76 -8.63
C HIS A 35 -15.96 13.53 -8.44
N SER A 36 -16.77 13.55 -7.38
CA SER A 36 -17.72 12.48 -7.13
C SER A 36 -18.85 12.47 -8.13
N MET A 37 -19.34 11.29 -8.48
CA MET A 37 -20.43 11.08 -9.44
C MET A 37 -21.65 10.46 -8.74
N HIS A 38 -22.81 10.63 -9.37
CA HIS A 38 -24.02 9.93 -8.94
C HIS A 38 -23.84 8.42 -9.13
N SER A 39 -24.26 7.61 -8.13
CA SER A 39 -24.14 6.15 -8.16
C SER A 39 -24.81 5.46 -9.37
N MET A 40 -25.80 6.10 -9.98
CA MET A 40 -26.46 5.65 -11.21
C MET A 40 -25.98 6.44 -12.43
N GLY A 41 -24.94 7.24 -12.30
CA GLY A 41 -24.32 7.97 -13.41
C GLY A 41 -23.59 7.01 -14.37
N ASN A 42 -23.37 7.52 -15.58
CA ASN A 42 -22.60 6.75 -16.56
C ASN A 42 -21.12 6.79 -16.15
N SER A 43 -20.53 5.64 -15.81
CA SER A 43 -19.15 5.49 -15.34
C SER A 43 -18.08 6.02 -16.33
N ASN A 44 -18.48 6.26 -17.58
CA ASN A 44 -17.58 6.78 -18.61
C ASN A 44 -17.22 8.28 -18.46
N ASN A 45 -17.76 8.97 -17.45
CA ASN A 45 -17.50 10.38 -17.20
C ASN A 45 -16.55 10.63 -16.02
N PHE A 46 -15.85 9.60 -15.57
CA PHE A 46 -14.82 9.79 -14.57
C PHE A 46 -13.62 10.50 -15.21
N SER A 47 -13.36 11.73 -14.80
CA SER A 47 -12.29 12.56 -15.37
C SER A 47 -11.48 13.23 -14.27
N ALA A 48 -10.18 13.31 -14.50
CA ALA A 48 -9.31 14.17 -13.72
C ALA A 48 -9.76 15.64 -13.83
N LEU A 49 -9.33 16.44 -12.89
CA LEU A 49 -9.52 17.89 -12.89
C LEU A 49 -8.17 18.59 -13.07
N PRO A 50 -7.61 18.63 -14.29
CA PRO A 50 -6.24 19.11 -14.55
C PRO A 50 -6.00 20.57 -14.16
N ASP A 51 -7.07 21.38 -14.12
CA ASP A 51 -7.02 22.80 -13.74
C ASP A 51 -7.17 23.01 -12.22
N ALA A 52 -7.17 21.96 -11.40
CA ALA A 52 -7.23 22.09 -9.95
C ALA A 52 -5.91 22.66 -9.40
N GLU A 53 -6.01 23.52 -8.41
CA GLU A 53 -4.87 23.95 -7.61
C GLU A 53 -4.70 22.95 -6.44
N VAL A 54 -3.60 22.22 -6.42
CA VAL A 54 -3.27 21.23 -5.39
C VAL A 54 -2.07 21.69 -4.60
N VAL A 55 -2.26 22.00 -3.31
CA VAL A 55 -1.22 22.58 -2.46
C VAL A 55 -0.89 21.61 -1.33
N LEU A 56 0.41 21.32 -1.17
CA LEU A 56 0.97 20.54 -0.06
C LEU A 56 1.43 21.48 1.05
N PHE A 57 1.03 21.17 2.27
CA PHE A 57 1.51 21.85 3.48
C PHE A 57 2.26 20.85 4.37
N GLU A 58 3.38 21.30 4.95
CA GLU A 58 4.07 20.62 6.05
C GLU A 58 3.91 21.44 7.32
N ASN A 59 3.36 20.87 8.39
CA ASN A 59 3.14 21.56 9.67
C ASN A 59 2.42 22.92 9.48
N ASN A 60 1.39 22.98 8.65
CA ASN A 60 0.61 24.17 8.27
C ASN A 60 1.35 25.23 7.46
N VAL A 61 2.54 24.95 6.96
CA VAL A 61 3.27 25.84 6.05
C VAL A 61 3.20 25.26 4.64
N SER A 62 2.74 26.06 3.65
CA SER A 62 2.77 25.63 2.25
C SER A 62 4.20 25.39 1.79
N VAL A 63 4.47 24.18 1.33
CA VAL A 63 5.80 23.74 0.91
C VAL A 63 5.88 23.42 -0.57
N ASP A 64 4.73 23.14 -1.21
CA ASP A 64 4.68 22.81 -2.63
C ASP A 64 3.30 23.11 -3.23
N THR A 65 3.29 23.26 -4.56
CA THR A 65 2.07 23.24 -5.39
C THR A 65 2.27 22.22 -6.49
N LEU A 66 1.49 21.14 -6.43
CA LEU A 66 1.63 20.01 -7.33
C LEU A 66 1.15 20.38 -8.74
N ILE A 67 1.84 19.87 -9.73
CA ILE A 67 1.56 20.13 -11.16
C ILE A 67 0.91 18.88 -11.76
N TYR A 68 -0.14 19.09 -12.53
CA TYR A 68 -0.81 18.01 -13.25
C TYR A 68 0.11 17.42 -14.33
N VAL A 69 0.27 16.13 -14.31
CA VAL A 69 0.95 15.32 -15.33
C VAL A 69 -0.08 14.39 -15.93
N ASP A 70 -0.33 14.54 -17.22
CA ASP A 70 -1.21 13.65 -17.96
C ASP A 70 -0.45 12.36 -18.26
N ASP A 71 -0.95 11.26 -17.74
CA ASP A 71 -0.38 9.94 -18.02
C ASP A 71 -0.98 9.44 -19.34
N ASN A 72 -0.31 9.83 -20.45
CA ASN A 72 -0.67 9.40 -21.79
C ASN A 72 -0.21 7.94 -22.07
N THR A 73 -0.51 7.00 -21.18
CA THR A 73 -0.33 5.59 -21.51
C THR A 73 -1.39 5.21 -22.55
N GLU A 74 -0.96 4.91 -23.79
CA GLU A 74 -1.82 4.49 -24.91
C GLU A 74 -2.40 3.07 -24.70
N GLU A 75 -2.41 2.55 -23.49
CA GLU A 75 -2.95 1.23 -23.17
C GLU A 75 -4.47 1.33 -22.96
N TRP A 76 -5.23 0.86 -23.93
CA TRP A 76 -6.70 0.97 -24.05
C TRP A 76 -7.53 0.37 -22.89
N TRP A 77 -6.89 -0.32 -21.94
CA TRP A 77 -7.51 -0.84 -20.70
C TRP A 77 -7.18 -0.02 -19.46
N ASP A 78 -6.27 0.96 -19.57
CA ASP A 78 -5.85 1.78 -18.44
C ASP A 78 -6.60 3.10 -18.47
N TYR A 79 -7.67 3.19 -17.69
CA TYR A 79 -8.34 4.47 -17.42
C TYR A 79 -7.53 5.24 -16.37
N GLU A 80 -6.22 5.42 -16.60
CA GLU A 80 -5.43 6.18 -15.68
C GLU A 80 -5.83 7.65 -15.71
N ILE A 81 -6.27 8.09 -14.55
CA ILE A 81 -6.49 9.51 -14.28
C ILE A 81 -5.11 10.11 -14.09
N GLY A 82 -4.78 11.16 -14.83
CA GLY A 82 -3.52 11.87 -14.63
C GLY A 82 -3.31 12.28 -13.17
N VAL A 83 -2.08 12.42 -12.79
CA VAL A 83 -1.64 12.62 -11.41
C VAL A 83 -1.05 14.01 -11.23
N PHE A 84 -1.30 14.64 -10.07
CA PHE A 84 -0.61 15.84 -9.64
C PHE A 84 0.68 15.43 -8.93
N VAL A 85 1.83 15.92 -9.40
CA VAL A 85 3.17 15.59 -8.89
C VAL A 85 3.84 16.84 -8.36
N GLY A 86 4.44 16.74 -7.18
CA GLY A 86 5.23 17.79 -6.56
C GLY A 86 6.73 17.57 -6.74
N ASP A 87 7.50 18.59 -6.33
CA ASP A 87 8.97 18.54 -6.25
C ASP A 87 9.45 18.33 -4.79
N TYR A 88 8.58 18.56 -3.81
CA TYR A 88 8.92 18.48 -2.40
C TYR A 88 9.03 17.02 -1.93
N ILE A 89 10.16 16.68 -1.32
CA ILE A 89 10.39 15.35 -0.74
C ILE A 89 9.70 15.27 0.62
N VAL A 90 8.75 14.35 0.74
CA VAL A 90 8.03 14.05 2.00
C VAL A 90 8.99 13.56 3.06
N LYS A 91 8.92 14.12 4.26
CA LYS A 91 9.77 13.76 5.41
C LYS A 91 8.99 12.95 6.43
N SER A 92 9.63 11.95 7.00
CA SER A 92 9.08 11.20 8.12
C SER A 92 8.87 12.09 9.37
N GLY A 93 7.87 11.75 10.19
CA GLY A 93 7.56 12.45 11.45
C GLY A 93 6.95 13.84 11.29
N LYS A 94 6.43 14.19 10.12
CA LYS A 94 5.79 15.48 9.86
C LYS A 94 4.29 15.31 9.61
N THR A 95 3.54 16.35 9.97
CA THR A 95 2.12 16.46 9.62
C THR A 95 2.01 17.12 8.26
N TYR A 96 1.24 16.49 7.38
CA TYR A 96 0.95 16.98 6.05
C TYR A 96 -0.53 17.27 5.87
N LYS A 97 -0.83 18.32 5.10
CA LYS A 97 -2.16 18.62 4.60
C LYS A 97 -2.09 18.77 3.09
N VAL A 98 -3.00 18.14 2.38
CA VAL A 98 -3.22 18.33 0.95
C VAL A 98 -4.53 19.09 0.79
N GLN A 99 -4.48 20.25 0.14
CA GLN A 99 -5.64 21.11 -0.09
C GLN A 99 -5.85 21.28 -1.60
N VAL A 100 -7.11 21.15 -2.00
CA VAL A 100 -7.51 21.24 -3.41
C VAL A 100 -8.57 22.33 -3.56
N ASN A 101 -8.32 23.24 -4.53
CA ASN A 101 -9.27 24.26 -4.97
C ASN A 101 -9.55 24.03 -6.46
N GLN A 102 -10.83 24.01 -6.85
CA GLN A 102 -11.20 23.90 -8.26
C GLN A 102 -12.55 24.55 -8.54
N GLY A 103 -12.52 25.63 -9.34
CA GLY A 103 -13.68 26.27 -9.88
C GLY A 103 -14.76 26.63 -8.85
N ASN A 104 -15.94 26.05 -9.01
CA ASN A 104 -17.10 26.30 -8.14
C ASN A 104 -17.27 25.25 -7.02
N TYR A 105 -16.34 24.31 -6.91
CA TYR A 105 -16.38 23.33 -5.81
C TYR A 105 -16.00 23.98 -4.48
N GLU A 106 -16.55 23.46 -3.40
CA GLU A 106 -16.03 23.75 -2.06
C GLU A 106 -14.56 23.31 -1.97
N THR A 107 -13.71 24.09 -1.31
CA THR A 107 -12.32 23.70 -1.04
C THR A 107 -12.32 22.39 -0.26
N ALA A 108 -11.57 21.40 -0.75
CA ALA A 108 -11.41 20.12 -0.10
C ALA A 108 -9.99 19.99 0.45
N TYR A 109 -9.85 19.39 1.65
CA TYR A 109 -8.53 19.11 2.20
C TYR A 109 -8.56 17.88 3.13
N GLY A 110 -7.42 17.19 3.20
CA GLY A 110 -7.17 16.12 4.16
C GLY A 110 -5.84 16.32 4.88
N GLU A 111 -5.75 15.81 6.10
CA GLU A 111 -4.52 15.87 6.90
C GLU A 111 -4.08 14.46 7.31
N THR A 112 -2.77 14.26 7.40
CA THR A 112 -2.18 13.00 7.83
C THR A 112 -0.83 13.22 8.50
N VAL A 113 -0.40 12.26 9.31
CA VAL A 113 0.94 12.25 9.90
C VAL A 113 1.77 11.17 9.23
N CYS A 114 2.87 11.58 8.59
CA CYS A 114 3.82 10.62 8.03
C CYS A 114 4.56 9.89 9.17
N PRO A 115 4.62 8.55 9.16
CA PRO A 115 5.33 7.80 10.19
C PRO A 115 6.76 8.29 10.40
N GLY A 116 7.16 8.51 11.65
CA GLY A 116 8.35 9.29 12.02
C GLY A 116 9.45 8.53 12.75
N ASN A 117 9.39 7.24 12.79
CA ASN A 117 10.25 6.45 13.64
C ASN A 117 11.57 6.13 12.94
N SER A 118 12.67 6.28 13.66
CA SER A 118 13.97 5.75 13.24
C SER A 118 14.01 4.26 13.58
N ILE A 119 13.56 3.43 12.61
CA ILE A 119 13.65 1.97 12.72
C ILE A 119 14.98 1.51 12.15
N GLU A 120 15.65 0.61 12.85
CA GLU A 120 16.88 -0.01 12.41
C GLU A 120 16.70 -1.53 12.30
N ILE A 121 17.10 -2.08 11.15
CA ILE A 121 17.22 -3.52 10.92
C ILE A 121 18.72 -3.86 11.05
N SER A 122 19.05 -4.77 11.96
CA SER A 122 20.43 -5.10 12.32
C SER A 122 20.58 -6.57 12.71
N GLU A 123 21.80 -7.00 13.04
CA GLU A 123 22.13 -8.34 13.53
C GLU A 123 21.53 -9.44 12.62
N ILE A 124 21.72 -9.31 11.29
CA ILE A 124 21.17 -10.25 10.31
C ILE A 124 21.99 -11.54 10.31
N ASP A 125 21.31 -12.68 10.51
CA ASP A 125 21.90 -14.01 10.48
C ASP A 125 21.23 -14.84 9.37
N MET A 126 22.01 -15.15 8.34
CA MET A 126 21.63 -15.98 7.19
C MET A 126 22.22 -17.38 7.24
N SER A 127 22.85 -17.77 8.36
CA SER A 127 23.58 -19.04 8.47
C SER A 127 22.72 -20.30 8.29
N GLU A 128 21.41 -20.18 8.46
CA GLU A 128 20.44 -21.27 8.25
C GLU A 128 19.75 -21.18 6.87
N LEU A 129 20.12 -20.23 6.00
CA LEU A 129 19.61 -20.16 4.62
C LEU A 129 20.39 -21.07 3.69
N LEU A 130 19.68 -21.75 2.82
CA LEU A 130 20.22 -22.61 1.79
C LEU A 130 19.68 -22.18 0.43
N ILE A 131 20.50 -22.31 -0.59
CA ILE A 131 20.08 -22.24 -2.00
C ILE A 131 19.81 -23.66 -2.47
N ASP A 132 18.64 -23.92 -3.03
CA ASP A 132 18.28 -25.19 -3.62
C ASP A 132 17.73 -24.94 -5.04
N SER A 133 17.47 -25.98 -5.80
CA SER A 133 17.02 -25.86 -7.17
C SER A 133 16.05 -26.97 -7.56
N PHE A 134 15.19 -26.65 -8.53
CA PHE A 134 14.36 -27.65 -9.23
C PHE A 134 14.51 -27.51 -10.75
N PRO A 135 14.28 -28.57 -11.52
CA PRO A 135 14.33 -28.49 -12.96
C PRO A 135 13.22 -27.57 -13.49
N ASP A 136 13.57 -26.67 -14.40
CA ASP A 136 12.59 -25.84 -15.09
C ASP A 136 11.69 -26.71 -15.96
N TYR A 137 10.38 -26.59 -15.77
CA TYR A 137 9.39 -27.39 -16.51
C TYR A 137 9.37 -27.08 -18.01
N TRP A 138 9.79 -25.87 -18.40
CA TRP A 138 9.70 -25.40 -19.77
C TRP A 138 11.04 -25.37 -20.51
N GLY A 139 12.15 -25.62 -19.84
CA GLY A 139 13.51 -25.55 -20.41
C GLY A 139 14.31 -26.83 -20.20
N GLU A 140 14.55 -27.63 -21.25
CA GLU A 140 15.42 -28.81 -21.15
C GLU A 140 16.82 -28.43 -20.65
N GLY A 141 17.14 -28.85 -19.44
CA GLY A 141 18.45 -28.66 -18.82
C GLY A 141 18.64 -27.36 -18.02
N ASN A 142 17.62 -26.53 -17.91
CA ASN A 142 17.65 -25.35 -17.03
C ASN A 142 17.15 -25.71 -15.63
N TYR A 143 17.68 -25.01 -14.64
CA TYR A 143 17.28 -25.11 -13.24
C TYR A 143 16.83 -23.74 -12.76
N GLN A 144 15.75 -23.74 -11.98
CA GLN A 144 15.32 -22.58 -11.22
C GLN A 144 15.83 -22.73 -9.79
N TYR A 145 16.39 -21.65 -9.26
CA TYR A 145 16.96 -21.62 -7.92
C TYR A 145 16.05 -20.88 -6.96
N TYR A 146 16.09 -21.23 -5.70
CA TYR A 146 15.31 -20.59 -4.64
C TYR A 146 16.03 -20.67 -3.30
N ARG A 147 15.72 -19.73 -2.43
CA ARG A 147 16.20 -19.75 -1.05
C ARG A 147 15.19 -20.41 -0.14
N LYS A 148 15.66 -21.24 0.78
CA LYS A 148 14.87 -21.82 1.83
C LYS A 148 15.62 -21.82 3.15
N GLY A 149 14.88 -21.85 4.26
CA GLY A 149 15.44 -21.91 5.60
C GLY A 149 15.11 -20.67 6.41
N LYS A 150 15.88 -20.42 7.46
CA LYS A 150 15.57 -19.39 8.44
C LYS A 150 16.50 -18.20 8.33
N LEU A 151 15.86 -17.02 8.24
CA LEU A 151 16.50 -15.73 8.37
C LEU A 151 16.18 -15.15 9.74
N LYS A 152 17.19 -14.69 10.47
CA LYS A 152 17.01 -14.00 11.74
C LYS A 152 17.58 -12.60 11.64
N PHE A 153 16.88 -11.63 12.20
CA PHE A 153 17.36 -10.25 12.28
C PHE A 153 16.67 -9.51 13.41
N LYS A 154 17.29 -8.44 13.83
CA LYS A 154 16.78 -7.58 14.90
C LYS A 154 16.16 -6.32 14.33
N VAL A 155 14.96 -6.01 14.81
CA VAL A 155 14.29 -4.73 14.57
C VAL A 155 14.36 -3.91 15.84
N SER A 156 14.88 -2.71 15.78
CA SER A 156 14.98 -1.79 16.90
C SER A 156 14.48 -0.40 16.52
N GLY A 157 13.96 0.32 17.50
CA GLY A 157 13.43 1.67 17.33
C GLY A 157 12.19 1.92 18.19
N PRO A 158 11.76 3.18 18.33
CA PRO A 158 10.50 3.49 18.96
C PRO A 158 9.37 3.02 18.06
N LEU A 159 8.63 2.01 18.50
CA LEU A 159 7.44 1.53 17.81
C LEU A 159 6.22 2.22 18.38
N ASP A 160 5.39 2.75 17.51
CA ASP A 160 4.14 3.39 17.88
C ASP A 160 3.01 2.35 17.80
N GLU A 161 2.22 2.23 18.85
CA GLU A 161 1.10 1.30 18.94
C GLU A 161 -0.02 1.60 17.92
N ASN A 162 -0.04 2.82 17.37
CA ASN A 162 -1.01 3.25 16.37
C ASN A 162 -0.51 3.06 14.93
N LEU A 163 0.65 2.42 14.74
CA LEU A 163 1.23 2.15 13.43
C LEU A 163 1.14 0.67 13.08
N HIS A 164 1.07 0.41 11.79
CA HIS A 164 0.99 -0.91 11.20
C HIS A 164 2.26 -1.21 10.42
N TYR A 165 2.80 -2.40 10.56
CA TYR A 165 4.09 -2.80 10.02
C TYR A 165 3.92 -3.98 9.08
N PHE A 166 4.55 -3.89 7.90
CA PHE A 166 4.59 -4.96 6.92
C PHE A 166 6.03 -5.28 6.58
N LEU A 167 6.40 -6.51 6.81
CA LEU A 167 7.71 -7.04 6.46
C LEU A 167 7.64 -7.72 5.10
N SER A 168 8.59 -7.42 4.22
CA SER A 168 8.85 -8.17 3.01
C SER A 168 10.34 -8.42 2.83
N ILE A 169 10.69 -9.49 2.14
CA ILE A 169 12.07 -9.85 1.83
C ILE A 169 12.14 -10.15 0.34
N THR A 170 13.08 -9.52 -0.36
CA THR A 170 13.34 -9.70 -1.79
C THR A 170 14.78 -10.12 -2.00
N ASP A 171 15.07 -10.84 -3.09
CA ASP A 171 16.44 -10.94 -3.59
C ASP A 171 16.84 -9.59 -4.21
N GLN A 172 18.14 -9.25 -4.20
CA GLN A 172 18.59 -7.95 -4.71
C GLN A 172 18.33 -7.74 -6.21
N ASN A 173 18.18 -8.80 -6.96
CA ASN A 173 17.94 -8.74 -8.41
C ASN A 173 16.46 -8.97 -8.79
N GLU A 174 15.59 -9.17 -7.82
CA GLU A 174 14.18 -9.46 -8.05
C GLU A 174 13.29 -8.32 -7.54
N ASP A 175 12.22 -8.02 -8.27
CA ASP A 175 11.23 -7.02 -7.86
C ASP A 175 10.15 -7.61 -6.96
N ALA A 176 9.95 -8.94 -7.02
CA ALA A 176 8.89 -9.61 -6.27
C ALA A 176 9.36 -10.10 -4.90
N PRO A 177 8.60 -9.83 -3.82
CA PRO A 177 8.92 -10.37 -2.50
C PRO A 177 8.82 -11.90 -2.45
N MET A 178 9.71 -12.51 -1.67
CA MET A 178 9.70 -13.94 -1.39
C MET A 178 8.51 -14.34 -0.52
N TYR A 179 8.05 -15.56 -0.69
CA TYR A 179 7.07 -16.13 0.23
C TYR A 179 7.71 -16.50 1.56
N MET A 180 7.08 -16.06 2.63
CA MET A 180 7.58 -16.16 4.01
C MET A 180 6.52 -16.75 4.93
N ILE A 181 6.98 -17.43 5.96
CA ILE A 181 6.16 -17.85 7.10
C ILE A 181 6.91 -17.51 8.39
N SER A 182 6.19 -17.19 9.45
CA SER A 182 6.78 -17.01 10.76
C SER A 182 5.92 -17.63 11.82
N ASN A 183 6.56 -18.38 12.72
CA ASN A 183 5.96 -18.88 13.96
C ASN A 183 6.24 -17.94 15.14
N ASP A 184 6.81 -16.77 14.90
CA ASP A 184 7.00 -15.77 15.93
C ASP A 184 5.63 -15.29 16.43
N PRO A 185 5.37 -15.29 17.75
CA PRO A 185 4.06 -14.90 18.30
C PRO A 185 3.61 -13.50 17.91
N ILE A 186 4.54 -12.62 17.61
CA ILE A 186 4.26 -11.23 17.16
C ILE A 186 3.59 -11.22 15.78
N ILE A 187 4.02 -12.12 14.90
CA ILE A 187 3.55 -12.21 13.51
C ILE A 187 2.45 -13.26 13.38
N ALA A 188 2.66 -14.46 13.90
CA ALA A 188 1.76 -15.61 13.73
C ALA A 188 0.36 -15.41 14.32
N GLY A 189 0.22 -14.50 15.30
CA GLY A 189 -1.06 -14.17 15.93
C GLY A 189 -1.85 -13.06 15.24
N GLN A 190 -1.38 -12.50 14.13
CA GLN A 190 -2.04 -11.39 13.46
C GLN A 190 -3.07 -11.87 12.43
N GLU A 191 -4.21 -11.20 12.38
CA GLU A 191 -5.35 -11.56 11.53
C GLU A 191 -4.98 -11.67 10.04
N TYR A 192 -4.15 -10.74 9.55
CA TYR A 192 -3.72 -10.71 8.15
C TYR A 192 -2.73 -11.81 7.72
N ASN A 193 -2.21 -12.56 8.70
CA ASN A 193 -1.27 -13.66 8.44
C ASN A 193 -1.93 -15.04 8.61
N ILE A 194 -3.23 -15.07 8.90
CA ILE A 194 -3.99 -16.28 9.17
C ILE A 194 -5.13 -16.37 8.16
N SER A 195 -5.18 -17.50 7.44
CA SER A 195 -6.28 -17.83 6.54
C SER A 195 -6.89 -19.16 6.99
N ASP A 196 -8.21 -19.23 7.09
CA ASP A 196 -9.02 -20.44 7.36
C ASP A 196 -8.46 -21.39 8.42
N GLY A 197 -7.87 -20.84 9.50
CA GLY A 197 -7.35 -21.58 10.64
C GLY A 197 -5.92 -22.08 10.53
N GLY A 198 -5.13 -21.59 9.57
CA GLY A 198 -3.70 -21.90 9.42
C GLY A 198 -2.86 -20.66 9.13
N VAL A 199 -1.56 -20.74 9.45
CA VAL A 199 -0.57 -19.74 9.00
C VAL A 199 -0.10 -20.18 7.63
N TYR A 200 -0.33 -19.33 6.62
CA TYR A 200 0.07 -19.60 5.24
C TYR A 200 1.28 -18.75 4.84
N PRO A 201 2.12 -19.23 3.93
CA PRO A 201 3.18 -18.43 3.34
C PRO A 201 2.61 -17.18 2.66
N SER A 202 3.22 -16.03 2.93
CA SER A 202 2.82 -14.74 2.39
C SER A 202 4.03 -13.96 1.92
N GLN A 203 3.86 -13.13 0.91
CA GLN A 203 4.90 -12.20 0.46
C GLN A 203 5.04 -10.97 1.38
N LYS A 204 4.04 -10.73 2.23
CA LYS A 204 4.09 -9.69 3.28
C LYS A 204 3.59 -10.27 4.60
N LEU A 205 4.35 -10.04 5.67
CA LEU A 205 3.97 -10.40 7.03
C LEU A 205 3.60 -9.15 7.80
N TYR A 206 2.41 -9.15 8.37
CA TYR A 206 1.85 -8.04 9.14
C TYR A 206 2.07 -8.21 10.64
N PHE A 207 2.33 -7.10 11.32
CA PHE A 207 2.26 -6.98 12.77
C PHE A 207 1.87 -5.56 13.20
N SER A 208 1.16 -5.44 14.30
CA SER A 208 0.80 -4.14 14.86
C SER A 208 1.90 -3.61 15.81
N GLY A 209 2.04 -2.30 15.91
CA GLY A 209 3.01 -1.69 16.81
C GLY A 209 2.80 -2.04 18.29
N SER A 210 1.56 -2.34 18.70
CA SER A 210 1.25 -2.81 20.05
C SER A 210 1.87 -4.17 20.42
N SER A 211 2.24 -4.97 19.42
CA SER A 211 2.85 -6.28 19.60
C SER A 211 4.35 -6.23 19.85
N PHE A 212 4.98 -5.07 19.69
CA PHE A 212 6.43 -4.92 19.68
C PHE A 212 7.01 -4.45 21.00
N ASN A 213 8.08 -5.11 21.40
CA ASN A 213 9.02 -4.57 22.39
C ASN A 213 10.28 -4.06 21.67
N LEU A 214 10.90 -3.00 22.22
CA LEU A 214 12.20 -2.52 21.75
C LEU A 214 13.21 -3.69 21.64
N ASN A 215 13.95 -3.75 20.51
CA ASN A 215 14.96 -4.80 20.24
C ASN A 215 14.40 -6.21 20.06
N THR A 216 13.37 -6.36 19.25
CA THR A 216 12.83 -7.68 18.92
C THR A 216 13.68 -8.38 17.87
N VAL A 217 14.01 -9.65 18.12
CA VAL A 217 14.61 -10.53 17.11
C VAL A 217 13.48 -11.31 16.43
N LEU A 218 13.35 -11.12 15.12
CA LEU A 218 12.40 -11.85 14.28
C LEU A 218 13.07 -13.08 13.68
N THR A 219 12.33 -14.17 13.60
CA THR A 219 12.73 -15.38 12.88
C THR A 219 11.72 -15.65 11.77
N ILE A 220 12.19 -15.54 10.53
CA ILE A 220 11.39 -15.71 9.32
C ILE A 220 11.87 -16.97 8.60
N GLU A 221 10.96 -17.83 8.22
CA GLU A 221 11.23 -18.99 7.39
C GLU A 221 10.84 -18.65 5.93
N LEU A 222 11.80 -18.70 5.02
CA LEU A 222 11.56 -18.57 3.60
C LEU A 222 11.01 -19.90 3.07
N ASN A 223 9.85 -19.87 2.46
CA ASN A 223 9.15 -21.05 1.98
C ASN A 223 8.98 -21.02 0.45
N PRO A 224 9.75 -21.83 -0.28
CA PRO A 224 9.71 -21.88 -1.74
C PRO A 224 8.48 -22.59 -2.31
N GLU A 225 7.78 -23.42 -1.52
CA GLU A 225 6.69 -24.25 -2.04
C GLU A 225 5.51 -23.45 -2.59
N SER A 226 5.48 -22.15 -2.28
CA SER A 226 4.44 -21.22 -2.78
C SER A 226 4.89 -20.42 -4.00
N SER A 227 6.15 -20.44 -4.38
CA SER A 227 6.66 -19.75 -5.56
C SER A 227 6.60 -20.67 -6.79
N TRP A 228 5.75 -20.33 -7.76
CA TRP A 228 5.69 -21.00 -9.07
C TRP A 228 6.84 -20.59 -10.00
N TYR A 229 7.61 -19.59 -9.58
CA TYR A 229 8.72 -19.02 -10.33
C TYR A 229 9.98 -19.12 -9.48
N GLY A 230 10.88 -20.00 -9.87
CA GLY A 230 12.25 -20.00 -9.38
C GLY A 230 13.03 -18.91 -10.10
N GLU A 231 14.00 -18.37 -9.43
CA GLU A 231 14.88 -17.34 -9.95
C GLU A 231 15.96 -17.98 -10.81
N THR A 232 16.32 -17.31 -11.91
CA THR A 232 17.43 -17.77 -12.76
C THR A 232 18.78 -17.27 -12.25
N ASP A 233 18.79 -16.21 -11.45
CA ASP A 233 19.98 -15.53 -10.93
C ASP A 233 19.80 -15.15 -9.46
N ILE A 234 20.08 -16.08 -8.55
CA ILE A 234 20.13 -15.78 -7.11
C ILE A 234 21.41 -15.03 -6.80
N THR A 235 21.29 -13.81 -6.31
CA THR A 235 22.41 -13.04 -5.76
C THR A 235 22.76 -13.49 -4.35
N ASP A 236 23.93 -13.10 -3.87
CA ASP A 236 24.33 -13.39 -2.48
C ASP A 236 23.56 -12.53 -1.46
N GLY A 237 22.89 -11.46 -1.90
CA GLY A 237 22.23 -10.48 -1.04
C GLY A 237 20.72 -10.53 -1.03
N LEU A 238 20.15 -10.13 0.11
CA LEU A 238 18.73 -9.93 0.31
C LEU A 238 18.43 -8.47 0.65
N ILE A 239 17.25 -8.00 0.30
CA ILE A 239 16.67 -6.74 0.77
C ILE A 239 15.58 -7.07 1.77
N ILE A 240 15.78 -6.71 3.03
CA ILE A 240 14.78 -6.78 4.09
C ILE A 240 14.12 -5.42 4.15
N LYS A 241 12.82 -5.36 3.85
CA LYS A 241 12.04 -4.13 3.83
C LYS A 241 10.97 -4.15 4.91
N LEU A 242 10.89 -3.07 5.67
CA LEU A 242 9.83 -2.83 6.64
C LEU A 242 9.05 -1.60 6.21
N GLU A 243 7.83 -1.80 5.74
CA GLU A 243 6.88 -0.74 5.44
C GLU A 243 6.10 -0.40 6.72
N VAL A 244 6.02 0.89 7.03
CA VAL A 244 5.28 1.41 8.18
C VAL A 244 4.15 2.28 7.69
N GLN A 245 2.93 1.90 8.02
CA GLN A 245 1.71 2.58 7.61
C GLN A 245 1.06 3.27 8.81
N ASN A 246 0.56 4.49 8.60
CA ASN A 246 -0.34 5.08 9.58
C ASN A 246 -1.75 4.44 9.49
N ASN A 247 -2.58 4.72 10.48
CA ASN A 247 -3.89 4.10 10.57
C ASN A 247 -4.78 4.42 9.37
N ASP A 248 -4.72 5.66 8.85
CA ASP A 248 -5.53 6.08 7.70
C ASP A 248 -5.20 5.24 6.45
N TYR A 249 -3.89 5.04 6.17
CA TYR A 249 -3.44 4.21 5.05
C TYR A 249 -3.86 2.75 5.24
N PHE A 250 -3.63 2.21 6.43
CA PHE A 250 -3.95 0.81 6.74
C PHE A 250 -5.45 0.52 6.62
N GLU A 251 -6.29 1.34 7.24
CA GLU A 251 -7.74 1.16 7.18
C GLU A 251 -8.29 1.30 5.76
N PHE A 252 -7.78 2.29 5.01
CA PHE A 252 -8.20 2.49 3.62
C PHE A 252 -7.85 1.28 2.75
N MET A 253 -6.60 0.83 2.77
CA MET A 253 -6.15 -0.28 1.94
C MET A 253 -6.86 -1.60 2.31
N SER A 254 -7.07 -1.85 3.61
CA SER A 254 -7.84 -3.02 4.07
C SER A 254 -9.29 -3.01 3.57
N LYS A 255 -9.93 -1.83 3.56
CA LYS A 255 -11.30 -1.70 3.08
C LYS A 255 -11.41 -1.67 1.56
N LEU A 256 -10.36 -1.28 0.86
CA LEU A 256 -10.30 -1.32 -0.59
C LEU A 256 -10.37 -2.77 -1.10
N ASP A 257 -9.65 -3.70 -0.47
CA ASP A 257 -9.73 -5.12 -0.78
C ASP A 257 -11.15 -5.68 -0.57
N ASP A 258 -11.80 -5.33 0.55
CA ASP A 258 -13.19 -5.70 0.83
C ASP A 258 -14.15 -5.11 -0.23
N TYR A 259 -13.93 -3.85 -0.62
CA TYR A 259 -14.73 -3.15 -1.63
C TYR A 259 -14.63 -3.83 -3.00
N ASP A 260 -13.43 -4.13 -3.45
CA ASP A 260 -13.19 -4.79 -4.73
C ASP A 260 -13.85 -6.17 -4.81
N GLN A 261 -13.80 -6.93 -3.73
CA GLN A 261 -14.52 -8.22 -3.65
C GLN A 261 -16.05 -8.03 -3.67
N ALA A 262 -16.55 -6.98 -3.01
CA ALA A 262 -17.98 -6.69 -2.94
C ALA A 262 -18.56 -6.24 -4.29
N VAL A 263 -17.81 -5.48 -5.10
CA VAL A 263 -18.25 -4.97 -6.42
C VAL A 263 -18.67 -6.10 -7.36
N TYR A 264 -18.02 -7.26 -7.28
CA TYR A 264 -18.33 -8.42 -8.13
C TYR A 264 -19.41 -9.34 -7.54
N ASN A 265 -19.88 -9.09 -6.33
CA ASN A 265 -20.88 -9.90 -5.67
C ASN A 265 -22.18 -9.09 -5.39
N PRO A 266 -23.25 -9.29 -6.20
CA PRO A 266 -24.49 -8.52 -6.04
C PRO A 266 -25.24 -8.78 -4.71
N PHE A 267 -24.79 -9.76 -3.92
CA PHE A 267 -25.34 -10.09 -2.60
C PHE A 267 -24.40 -9.69 -1.46
N ALA A 268 -23.26 -9.05 -1.76
CA ALA A 268 -22.37 -8.57 -0.73
C ALA A 268 -22.98 -7.38 0.02
N GLU A 269 -22.58 -7.23 1.27
CA GLU A 269 -22.89 -6.01 2.02
C GLU A 269 -22.12 -4.82 1.41
N MET A 270 -22.72 -3.64 1.52
CA MET A 270 -22.10 -2.41 1.01
C MET A 270 -20.88 -2.05 1.85
N VAL A 271 -19.73 -1.94 1.21
CA VAL A 271 -18.47 -1.52 1.85
C VAL A 271 -18.30 -0.01 1.69
N PHE A 272 -18.05 0.68 2.79
CA PHE A 272 -17.75 2.11 2.81
C PHE A 272 -16.23 2.30 3.01
N LEU A 273 -15.59 2.98 2.07
CA LEU A 273 -14.20 3.36 2.21
C LEU A 273 -14.05 4.49 3.26
N PRO A 274 -12.99 4.46 4.08
CA PRO A 274 -12.67 5.55 4.98
C PRO A 274 -12.49 6.88 4.24
N ASN A 275 -12.89 7.95 4.88
CA ASN A 275 -12.81 9.30 4.33
C ASN A 275 -12.27 10.26 5.40
N ASN A 276 -11.16 10.94 5.13
CA ASN A 276 -10.60 11.97 5.99
C ASN A 276 -10.52 13.34 5.28
N ILE A 277 -11.33 13.54 4.22
CA ILE A 277 -11.35 14.79 3.46
C ILE A 277 -12.51 15.67 3.97
N GLU A 278 -12.19 16.86 4.43
CA GLU A 278 -13.16 17.92 4.70
C GLU A 278 -13.51 18.64 3.38
N GLY A 279 -14.80 18.94 3.17
CA GLY A 279 -15.30 19.58 1.94
C GLY A 279 -15.43 18.65 0.74
N GLY A 280 -14.98 17.38 0.85
CA GLY A 280 -14.92 16.44 -0.27
C GLY A 280 -15.00 14.99 0.16
N TYR A 281 -14.47 14.11 -0.69
CA TYR A 281 -14.32 12.68 -0.45
C TYR A 281 -12.91 12.19 -0.73
N GLY A 282 -12.56 11.01 -0.20
CA GLY A 282 -11.30 10.32 -0.45
C GLY A 282 -10.39 10.26 0.75
N ILE A 283 -9.08 10.23 0.50
CA ILE A 283 -8.08 9.97 1.53
C ILE A 283 -6.80 10.77 1.32
N VAL A 284 -6.26 11.31 2.39
CA VAL A 284 -4.85 11.71 2.50
C VAL A 284 -4.23 10.85 3.58
N SER A 285 -3.29 10.01 3.21
CA SER A 285 -2.65 9.05 4.11
C SER A 285 -1.14 9.04 3.93
N ALA A 286 -0.41 8.34 4.79
CA ALA A 286 1.04 8.32 4.73
C ALA A 286 1.66 7.00 5.18
N ARG A 287 2.83 6.70 4.59
CA ARG A 287 3.67 5.56 4.94
C ARG A 287 5.16 5.91 4.89
N ALA A 288 5.96 5.05 5.48
CA ALA A 288 7.42 5.11 5.40
C ALA A 288 7.98 3.70 5.13
N GLU A 289 9.13 3.62 4.50
CA GLU A 289 9.84 2.35 4.26
C GLU A 289 11.24 2.42 4.86
N TYR A 290 11.67 1.31 5.44
CA TYR A 290 13.01 1.10 5.99
C TYR A 290 13.57 -0.16 5.36
N GLU A 291 14.75 -0.03 4.77
CA GLU A 291 15.38 -1.12 4.05
C GLU A 291 16.75 -1.44 4.63
N LYS A 292 17.09 -2.71 4.61
CA LYS A 292 18.44 -3.18 4.88
C LYS A 292 18.82 -4.24 3.86
N THR A 293 19.87 -3.92 3.10
CA THR A 293 20.50 -4.86 2.18
C THR A 293 21.55 -5.67 2.95
N THR A 294 21.59 -6.98 2.70
CA THR A 294 22.68 -7.85 3.16
C THR A 294 23.77 -7.91 2.10
N ASP A 295 24.99 -8.15 2.52
CA ASP A 295 26.14 -8.38 1.62
C ASP A 295 26.17 -9.83 1.15
#